data_e558ac14c91614bd858369bbd9a574e0
#
_entry.id   e558ac14c91614bd858369bbd9a574e0
#
_cell.length_a   1.000
_cell.length_b   1.000
_cell.length_c   1.000
_cell.angle_alpha   90.00
_cell.angle_beta   90.00
_cell.angle_gamma   90.00
#
_symmetry.space_group_name_H-M   'P 1'
#
loop_
_entity.id
_entity.type
_entity.pdbx_description
1 polymer ?
#
loop_
_entity_poly.entity_id
_entity_poly.type
_entity_poly.pdbx_seq_one_letter_code
_entity_poly.pdbx_strand_id
1 'polypeptide(L)'
;EALPGYAPQSPMVFTGIFPTEGEDYPELRDALEKLQLNDAALVFEPESSAALGFGFRCGFLGLLHMDTVQERLEREYGLGLIATAPSVSYEVLLKTGDSITIDNPSKLPENHAYDEIREPWVNITIVSPARYIGAIMELVTSKRGEYRKMEYLESIATQDSDTETAANRDARVMLEYDIPLSEILVDFHDKLKSGTQGYASMDYSIIDNRAADLVKLDVLVNHEPVDALSMITHRGEAASYGRA
;
A
#
# COMPACT_ATOMS: atom_id res chain seq x y z
N GLU A 1 15.06 -22.67 21.34
CA GLU A 1 15.71 -22.48 20.03
C GLU A 1 14.63 -22.53 18.97
N ALA A 2 14.51 -21.48 18.12
CA ALA A 2 13.51 -21.43 17.07
C ALA A 2 13.79 -22.53 16.04
N LEU A 3 12.74 -23.14 15.49
CA LEU A 3 12.89 -24.15 14.43
C LEU A 3 13.48 -23.47 13.16
N PRO A 4 14.38 -24.15 12.42
CA PRO A 4 14.92 -23.62 11.19
C PRO A 4 13.83 -23.39 10.14
N GLY A 5 13.86 -22.25 9.45
CA GLY A 5 12.86 -21.88 8.44
C GLY A 5 11.79 -20.90 8.90
N TYR A 6 11.73 -20.56 10.17
CA TYR A 6 10.91 -19.46 10.66
C TYR A 6 11.64 -18.12 10.43
N ALA A 7 11.19 -17.35 9.44
CA ALA A 7 11.58 -15.96 9.27
C ALA A 7 10.45 -15.05 9.79
N PRO A 8 10.75 -14.02 10.59
CA PRO A 8 9.76 -13.00 10.93
C PRO A 8 9.29 -12.34 9.63
N GLN A 9 7.98 -12.14 9.51
CA GLN A 9 7.43 -11.42 8.36
C GLN A 9 7.71 -9.94 8.54
N SER A 10 8.28 -9.31 7.52
CA SER A 10 8.53 -7.86 7.54
C SER A 10 7.27 -7.11 7.15
N PRO A 11 6.91 -6.05 7.87
CA PRO A 11 5.80 -5.20 7.50
C PRO A 11 6.05 -4.50 6.17
N MET A 12 4.98 -4.28 5.41
CA MET A 12 5.03 -3.68 4.08
C MET A 12 4.30 -2.35 4.01
N VAL A 13 3.30 -2.19 4.87
CA VAL A 13 2.44 -1.00 4.95
C VAL A 13 2.61 -0.38 6.32
N PHE A 14 2.80 0.92 6.35
CA PHE A 14 3.01 1.68 7.57
C PHE A 14 2.01 2.81 7.68
N THR A 15 1.48 3.01 8.89
CA THR A 15 0.56 4.11 9.19
C THR A 15 0.82 4.64 10.60
N GLY A 16 0.69 5.95 10.80
CA GLY A 16 0.66 6.53 12.13
C GLY A 16 -0.74 6.36 12.72
N ILE A 17 -0.84 5.80 13.92
CA ILE A 17 -2.09 5.69 14.68
C ILE A 17 -1.99 6.59 15.89
N PHE A 18 -2.91 7.54 15.98
CA PHE A 18 -2.98 8.53 17.05
C PHE A 18 -4.33 8.44 17.75
N PRO A 19 -4.39 8.58 19.08
CA PRO A 19 -5.66 8.67 19.78
C PRO A 19 -6.32 10.03 19.49
N THR A 20 -7.66 10.07 19.44
CA THR A 20 -8.41 11.32 19.31
C THR A 20 -8.23 12.22 20.53
N GLU A 21 -8.11 11.61 21.70
CA GLU A 21 -7.85 12.30 22.96
C GLU A 21 -6.42 11.98 23.42
N GLY A 22 -5.58 12.99 23.65
CA GLY A 22 -4.18 12.78 24.02
C GLY A 22 -4.00 12.02 25.34
N GLU A 23 -5.01 12.01 26.21
CA GLU A 23 -5.04 11.26 27.47
C GLU A 23 -5.10 9.73 27.25
N ASP A 24 -5.61 9.28 26.09
CA ASP A 24 -5.74 7.86 25.73
C ASP A 24 -4.43 7.23 25.20
N TYR A 25 -3.35 7.99 25.09
CA TYR A 25 -2.06 7.47 24.62
C TYR A 25 -1.55 6.26 25.43
N PRO A 26 -1.59 6.24 26.77
CA PRO A 26 -1.20 5.06 27.52
C PRO A 26 -2.10 3.85 27.26
N GLU A 27 -3.39 4.07 27.07
CA GLU A 27 -4.37 2.99 26.78
C GLU A 27 -4.14 2.42 25.38
N LEU A 28 -3.84 3.28 24.40
CA LEU A 28 -3.47 2.85 23.04
C LEU A 28 -2.20 2.00 23.06
N ARG A 29 -1.18 2.38 23.82
CA ARG A 29 0.03 1.57 23.98
C ARG A 29 -0.28 0.19 24.55
N ASP A 30 -1.02 0.14 25.65
CA ASP A 30 -1.38 -1.13 26.32
C ASP A 30 -2.23 -2.03 25.40
N ALA A 31 -3.09 -1.44 24.58
CA ALA A 31 -3.89 -2.15 23.57
C ALA A 31 -3.01 -2.75 22.48
N LEU A 32 -2.07 -1.97 21.93
CA LEU A 32 -1.11 -2.44 20.91
C LEU A 32 -0.22 -3.56 21.45
N GLU A 33 0.31 -3.43 22.67
CA GLU A 33 1.09 -4.48 23.34
C GLU A 33 0.29 -5.78 23.49
N LYS A 34 -0.99 -5.70 23.88
CA LYS A 34 -1.87 -6.87 24.00
C LYS A 34 -2.17 -7.49 22.64
N LEU A 35 -2.42 -6.69 21.62
CA LEU A 35 -2.64 -7.19 20.26
C LEU A 35 -1.41 -7.92 19.71
N GLN A 36 -0.21 -7.38 19.93
CA GLN A 36 1.05 -7.97 19.49
C GLN A 36 1.30 -9.37 20.10
N LEU A 37 0.77 -9.66 21.28
CA LEU A 37 0.86 -11.02 21.87
C LEU A 37 0.16 -12.09 21.00
N ASN A 38 -0.88 -11.70 20.27
CA ASN A 38 -1.65 -12.60 19.41
C ASN A 38 -1.32 -12.42 17.93
N ASP A 39 -0.65 -11.32 17.58
CA ASP A 39 -0.32 -10.93 16.22
C ASP A 39 1.18 -10.58 16.11
N ALA A 40 1.99 -11.59 15.86
CA ALA A 40 3.45 -11.44 15.74
C ALA A 40 3.89 -10.60 14.53
N ALA A 41 2.99 -10.30 13.60
CA ALA A 41 3.26 -9.49 12.43
C ALA A 41 3.05 -7.99 12.69
N LEU A 42 2.32 -7.63 13.74
CA LEU A 42 2.14 -6.25 14.15
C LEU A 42 3.43 -5.71 14.76
N VAL A 43 3.98 -4.67 14.15
CA VAL A 43 5.14 -3.94 14.66
C VAL A 43 4.71 -2.51 14.93
N PHE A 44 5.15 -1.93 16.05
CA PHE A 44 4.86 -0.55 16.34
C PHE A 44 6.01 0.12 17.10
N GLU A 45 6.20 1.40 16.85
CA GLU A 45 7.15 2.26 17.53
C GLU A 45 6.49 3.58 17.93
N PRO A 46 6.91 4.24 19.02
CA PRO A 46 6.39 5.56 19.37
C PRO A 46 6.65 6.57 18.26
N GLU A 47 5.63 7.36 17.95
CA GLU A 47 5.70 8.47 16.99
C GLU A 47 5.09 9.72 17.63
N SER A 48 5.59 10.88 17.23
CA SER A 48 5.02 12.17 17.63
C SER A 48 4.81 13.03 16.41
N SER A 49 3.64 13.68 16.35
CA SER A 49 3.28 14.63 15.33
C SER A 49 3.02 15.98 15.97
N ALA A 50 3.49 17.05 15.34
CA ALA A 50 3.21 18.42 15.81
C ALA A 50 1.70 18.74 15.79
N ALA A 51 0.95 18.11 14.88
CA ALA A 51 -0.49 18.32 14.73
C ALA A 51 -1.36 17.38 15.56
N LEU A 52 -0.94 16.10 15.70
CA LEU A 52 -1.75 15.03 16.32
C LEU A 52 -1.25 14.62 17.72
N GLY A 53 -0.10 15.15 18.16
CA GLY A 53 0.48 14.79 19.45
C GLY A 53 1.22 13.46 19.43
N PHE A 54 1.10 12.67 20.50
CA PHE A 54 1.76 11.39 20.64
C PHE A 54 0.89 10.24 20.12
N GLY A 55 1.52 9.32 19.39
CA GLY A 55 0.90 8.14 18.81
C GLY A 55 1.93 7.05 18.55
N PHE A 56 1.61 6.16 17.62
CA PHE A 56 2.48 5.05 17.23
C PHE A 56 2.55 4.91 15.72
N ARG A 57 3.76 4.74 15.20
CA ARG A 57 3.98 4.25 13.83
C ARG A 57 3.83 2.75 13.84
N CYS A 58 2.80 2.26 13.15
CA CYS A 58 2.48 0.84 13.08
C CYS A 58 2.83 0.28 11.71
N GLY A 59 3.41 -0.92 11.70
CA GLY A 59 3.74 -1.67 10.48
C GLY A 59 2.84 -2.90 10.36
N PHE A 60 2.33 -3.14 9.15
CA PHE A 60 1.35 -4.17 8.82
C PHE A 60 1.79 -4.98 7.60
N LEU A 61 1.29 -6.21 7.47
CA LEU A 61 1.53 -7.06 6.30
C LEU A 61 0.82 -6.55 5.03
N GLY A 62 -0.23 -5.76 5.18
CA GLY A 62 -1.01 -5.20 4.09
C GLY A 62 -2.22 -4.45 4.63
N LEU A 63 -3.06 -3.92 3.73
CA LEU A 63 -4.22 -3.10 4.10
C LEU A 63 -5.23 -3.84 4.95
N LEU A 64 -5.59 -5.06 4.59
CA LEU A 64 -6.57 -5.85 5.36
C LEU A 64 -6.10 -6.10 6.79
N HIS A 65 -4.79 -6.31 6.98
CA HIS A 65 -4.21 -6.44 8.31
C HIS A 65 -4.33 -5.11 9.09
N MET A 66 -4.02 -3.99 8.44
CA MET A 66 -4.17 -2.64 9.01
C MET A 66 -5.61 -2.38 9.45
N ASP A 67 -6.59 -2.60 8.56
CA ASP A 67 -8.01 -2.39 8.85
C ASP A 67 -8.48 -3.27 10.01
N THR A 68 -8.05 -4.54 10.03
CA THR A 68 -8.39 -5.48 11.10
C THR A 68 -7.86 -5.02 12.46
N VAL A 69 -6.60 -4.57 12.50
CA VAL A 69 -5.99 -4.08 13.75
C VAL A 69 -6.67 -2.80 14.22
N GLN A 70 -6.94 -1.87 13.31
CA GLN A 70 -7.63 -0.63 13.63
C GLN A 70 -9.04 -0.91 14.17
N GLU A 71 -9.82 -1.74 13.49
CA GLU A 71 -11.18 -2.12 13.94
C GLU A 71 -11.16 -2.82 15.29
N ARG A 72 -10.15 -3.65 15.57
CA ARG A 72 -9.98 -4.28 16.89
C ARG A 72 -9.66 -3.25 17.99
N LEU A 73 -8.78 -2.29 17.73
CA LEU A 73 -8.47 -1.21 18.66
C LEU A 73 -9.72 -0.39 18.99
N GLU A 74 -10.54 -0.08 18.00
CA GLU A 74 -11.78 0.68 18.18
C GLU A 74 -12.85 -0.13 18.92
N ARG A 75 -13.08 -1.40 18.54
CA ARG A 75 -14.19 -2.21 19.08
C ARG A 75 -13.87 -2.94 20.36
N GLU A 76 -12.66 -3.52 20.50
CA GLU A 76 -12.30 -4.31 21.68
C GLU A 76 -11.82 -3.43 22.83
N TYR A 77 -11.15 -2.30 22.49
CA TYR A 77 -10.56 -1.40 23.49
C TYR A 77 -11.30 -0.07 23.62
N GLY A 78 -12.25 0.22 22.73
CA GLY A 78 -13.09 1.43 22.79
C GLY A 78 -12.35 2.73 22.48
N LEU A 79 -11.20 2.66 21.80
CA LEU A 79 -10.34 3.79 21.50
C LEU A 79 -10.86 4.58 20.30
N GLY A 80 -10.92 5.90 20.40
CA GLY A 80 -11.07 6.78 19.25
C GLY A 80 -9.71 6.97 18.56
N LEU A 81 -9.61 6.66 17.27
CA LEU A 81 -8.35 6.65 16.55
C LEU A 81 -8.34 7.59 15.33
N ILE A 82 -7.18 8.18 15.08
CA ILE A 82 -6.86 8.88 13.83
C ILE A 82 -5.72 8.13 13.17
N ALA A 83 -5.98 7.57 11.99
CA ALA A 83 -4.96 6.93 11.17
C ALA A 83 -4.46 7.90 10.08
N THR A 84 -3.15 8.00 9.91
CA THR A 84 -2.57 8.75 8.78
C THR A 84 -2.67 7.94 7.49
N ALA A 85 -2.46 8.58 6.34
CA ALA A 85 -2.43 7.87 5.08
C ALA A 85 -1.39 6.73 5.10
N PRO A 86 -1.75 5.52 4.62
CA PRO A 86 -0.81 4.41 4.58
C PRO A 86 0.34 4.72 3.62
N SER A 87 1.54 4.33 4.00
CA SER A 87 2.77 4.47 3.23
C SER A 87 3.50 3.14 3.13
N VAL A 88 4.42 3.04 2.18
CA VAL A 88 5.34 1.91 2.05
C VAL A 88 6.70 2.24 2.65
N SER A 89 7.55 1.23 2.79
CA SER A 89 8.94 1.41 3.14
C SER A 89 9.75 1.74 1.88
N TYR A 90 10.50 2.84 1.90
CA TYR A 90 11.38 3.28 0.81
C TYR A 90 12.83 3.02 1.16
N GLU A 91 13.62 2.67 0.16
CA GLU A 91 15.08 2.59 0.28
C GLU A 91 15.69 3.86 -0.31
N VAL A 92 16.50 4.57 0.46
CA VAL A 92 17.15 5.82 0.04
C VAL A 92 18.66 5.61 -0.03
N LEU A 93 19.23 5.77 -1.21
CA LEU A 93 20.65 5.70 -1.42
C LEU A 93 21.28 7.07 -1.17
N LEU A 94 22.06 7.17 -0.10
CA LEU A 94 22.75 8.40 0.28
C LEU A 94 23.99 8.65 -0.60
N LYS A 95 24.37 9.90 -0.76
CA LYS A 95 25.62 10.28 -1.46
C LYS A 95 26.89 9.74 -0.81
N THR A 96 26.82 9.32 0.44
CA THR A 96 27.90 8.62 1.13
C THR A 96 28.12 7.19 0.62
N GLY A 97 27.17 6.63 -0.15
CA GLY A 97 27.14 5.25 -0.61
C GLY A 97 26.38 4.31 0.32
N ASP A 98 25.91 4.79 1.46
CA ASP A 98 25.07 4.02 2.38
C ASP A 98 23.62 4.00 1.91
N SER A 99 22.90 2.91 2.23
CA SER A 99 21.45 2.78 2.01
C SER A 99 20.72 2.84 3.34
N ILE A 100 19.67 3.63 3.41
CA ILE A 100 18.78 3.70 4.58
C ILE A 100 17.36 3.35 4.17
N THR A 101 16.63 2.71 5.06
CA THR A 101 15.22 2.41 4.87
C THR A 101 14.39 3.42 5.64
N ILE A 102 13.41 4.02 4.98
CA ILE A 102 12.48 4.97 5.58
C ILE A 102 11.04 4.51 5.38
N ASP A 103 10.26 4.57 6.42
CA ASP A 103 8.85 4.23 6.48
C ASP A 103 7.94 5.45 6.73
N ASN A 104 8.56 6.58 7.05
CA ASN A 104 7.90 7.83 7.36
C ASN A 104 8.44 8.94 6.46
N PRO A 105 7.57 9.72 5.76
CA PRO A 105 8.00 10.86 4.95
C PRO A 105 8.84 11.90 5.70
N SER A 106 8.62 12.05 7.02
CA SER A 106 9.38 12.98 7.85
C SER A 106 10.84 12.57 8.06
N LYS A 107 11.14 11.28 7.90
CA LYS A 107 12.52 10.74 7.98
C LYS A 107 13.31 10.90 6.67
N LEU A 108 12.68 11.40 5.58
CA LEU A 108 13.36 11.59 4.30
C LEU A 108 14.43 12.67 4.44
N PRO A 109 15.71 12.37 4.12
CA PRO A 109 16.79 13.37 4.12
C PRO A 109 16.51 14.49 3.11
N GLU A 110 17.16 15.64 3.29
CA GLU A 110 17.08 16.74 2.34
C GLU A 110 17.56 16.30 0.93
N ASN A 111 16.96 16.86 -0.12
CA ASN A 111 17.19 16.47 -1.52
C ASN A 111 18.67 16.44 -1.96
N HIS A 112 19.53 17.19 -1.27
CA HIS A 112 20.97 17.20 -1.59
C HIS A 112 21.77 16.08 -0.90
N ALA A 113 21.16 15.32 0.02
CA ALA A 113 21.85 14.30 0.82
C ALA A 113 21.80 12.89 0.21
N TYR A 114 20.91 12.66 -0.78
CA TYR A 114 20.77 11.35 -1.43
C TYR A 114 20.86 11.47 -2.96
N ASP A 115 21.14 10.35 -3.60
CA ASP A 115 21.22 10.22 -5.05
C ASP A 115 19.94 9.62 -5.63
N GLU A 116 19.31 8.67 -4.92
CA GLU A 116 18.22 7.87 -5.44
C GLU A 116 17.26 7.45 -4.33
N ILE A 117 15.96 7.41 -4.65
CA ILE A 117 14.93 6.79 -3.83
C ILE A 117 14.38 5.59 -4.59
N ARG A 118 14.29 4.44 -3.92
CA ARG A 118 13.70 3.21 -4.44
C ARG A 118 12.41 2.89 -3.72
N GLU A 119 11.41 2.52 -4.49
CA GLU A 119 10.11 2.07 -3.99
C GLU A 119 9.93 0.57 -4.20
N PRO A 120 9.20 -0.12 -3.30
CA PRO A 120 8.91 -1.53 -3.47
C PRO A 120 7.94 -1.75 -4.63
N TRP A 121 8.27 -2.71 -5.48
CA TRP A 121 7.44 -3.16 -6.59
C TRP A 121 6.87 -4.54 -6.27
N VAL A 122 5.67 -4.77 -6.77
CA VAL A 122 4.95 -6.03 -6.64
C VAL A 122 4.54 -6.55 -8.01
N ASN A 123 4.54 -7.86 -8.15
CA ASN A 123 3.85 -8.53 -9.24
C ASN A 123 2.40 -8.76 -8.80
N ILE A 124 1.45 -8.23 -9.55
CA ILE A 124 0.03 -8.48 -9.34
C ILE A 124 -0.49 -9.48 -10.37
N THR A 125 -1.28 -10.41 -9.89
CA THR A 125 -2.02 -11.38 -10.72
C THR A 125 -3.50 -11.09 -10.60
N ILE A 126 -4.13 -10.71 -11.71
CA ILE A 126 -5.56 -10.40 -11.77
C ILE A 126 -6.26 -11.47 -12.58
N VAL A 127 -7.28 -12.10 -12.01
CA VAL A 127 -8.16 -13.05 -12.70
C VAL A 127 -9.53 -12.41 -12.89
N SER A 128 -10.00 -12.35 -14.15
CA SER A 128 -11.24 -11.67 -14.51
C SER A 128 -11.85 -12.26 -15.80
N PRO A 129 -13.16 -12.05 -16.07
CA PRO A 129 -13.71 -12.28 -17.40
C PRO A 129 -13.06 -11.37 -18.46
N ALA A 130 -12.84 -11.91 -19.68
CA ALA A 130 -12.13 -11.22 -20.75
C ALA A 130 -12.76 -9.88 -21.16
N ARG A 131 -14.06 -9.71 -20.98
CA ARG A 131 -14.78 -8.45 -21.26
C ARG A 131 -14.25 -7.24 -20.45
N TYR A 132 -13.56 -7.47 -19.35
CA TYR A 132 -13.01 -6.41 -18.49
C TYR A 132 -11.52 -6.12 -18.72
N ILE A 133 -10.86 -6.81 -19.67
CA ILE A 133 -9.43 -6.61 -19.96
C ILE A 133 -9.11 -5.12 -20.19
N GLY A 134 -9.92 -4.43 -21.00
CA GLY A 134 -9.69 -3.00 -21.31
C GLY A 134 -9.72 -2.12 -20.06
N ALA A 135 -10.72 -2.29 -19.19
CA ALA A 135 -10.83 -1.53 -17.95
C ALA A 135 -9.68 -1.82 -16.97
N ILE A 136 -9.24 -3.08 -16.90
CA ILE A 136 -8.11 -3.48 -16.06
C ILE A 136 -6.81 -2.87 -16.60
N MET A 137 -6.57 -2.95 -17.91
CA MET A 137 -5.38 -2.37 -18.53
C MET A 137 -5.31 -0.85 -18.32
N GLU A 138 -6.42 -0.15 -18.49
CA GLU A 138 -6.51 1.30 -18.25
C GLU A 138 -6.20 1.63 -16.79
N LEU A 139 -6.82 0.91 -15.84
CA LEU A 139 -6.57 1.10 -14.41
C LEU A 139 -5.10 0.89 -14.07
N VAL A 140 -4.51 -0.23 -14.46
CA VAL A 140 -3.11 -0.58 -14.14
C VAL A 140 -2.14 0.41 -14.79
N THR A 141 -2.38 0.80 -16.05
CA THR A 141 -1.53 1.78 -16.75
C THR A 141 -1.60 3.15 -16.08
N SER A 142 -2.78 3.58 -15.61
CA SER A 142 -2.94 4.84 -14.87
C SER A 142 -2.18 4.84 -13.53
N LYS A 143 -1.80 3.66 -13.03
CA LYS A 143 -1.09 3.42 -11.78
C LYS A 143 0.38 3.00 -11.99
N ARG A 144 0.99 3.41 -13.08
CA ARG A 144 2.39 3.11 -13.43
C ARG A 144 2.70 1.61 -13.58
N GLY A 145 1.66 0.77 -13.76
CA GLY A 145 1.83 -0.67 -13.91
C GLY A 145 2.42 -1.06 -15.26
N GLU A 146 3.33 -2.02 -15.24
CA GLU A 146 4.01 -2.60 -16.40
C GLU A 146 3.41 -3.96 -16.75
N TYR A 147 2.94 -4.12 -17.99
CA TYR A 147 2.40 -5.39 -18.46
C TYR A 147 3.48 -6.47 -18.53
N ARG A 148 3.15 -7.67 -18.04
CA ARG A 148 4.01 -8.86 -18.08
C ARG A 148 3.45 -9.95 -18.98
N LYS A 149 2.25 -10.42 -18.65
CA LYS A 149 1.69 -11.62 -19.28
C LYS A 149 0.16 -11.59 -19.24
N MET A 150 -0.46 -12.27 -20.21
CA MET A 150 -1.88 -12.59 -20.23
C MET A 150 -2.08 -14.02 -20.69
N GLU A 151 -2.89 -14.78 -19.97
CA GLU A 151 -3.28 -16.14 -20.31
C GLU A 151 -4.78 -16.34 -20.19
N TYR A 152 -5.36 -17.06 -21.14
CA TYR A 152 -6.73 -17.55 -21.03
C TYR A 152 -6.73 -18.85 -20.21
N LEU A 153 -7.48 -18.87 -19.11
CA LEU A 153 -7.55 -20.01 -18.19
C LEU A 153 -8.48 -21.13 -18.70
N GLU A 154 -9.41 -20.79 -19.58
CA GLU A 154 -10.37 -21.72 -20.19
C GLU A 154 -10.20 -21.71 -21.70
N SER A 155 -9.84 -22.86 -22.26
CA SER A 155 -9.88 -23.08 -23.71
C SER A 155 -11.33 -23.40 -24.11
N ILE A 156 -12.04 -22.43 -24.68
CA ILE A 156 -13.37 -22.69 -25.19
C ILE A 156 -13.23 -23.32 -26.59
N ALA A 157 -13.29 -24.63 -26.62
CA ALA A 157 -13.43 -25.37 -27.86
C ALA A 157 -14.91 -25.43 -28.26
N THR A 158 -15.44 -24.35 -28.84
CA THR A 158 -16.77 -24.37 -29.51
C THR A 158 -16.55 -24.14 -31.00
N GLN A 159 -17.05 -25.06 -31.82
CA GLN A 159 -16.90 -25.09 -33.28
C GLN A 159 -17.97 -24.24 -34.01
N ASP A 160 -18.81 -23.46 -33.28
CA ASP A 160 -19.87 -22.64 -33.87
C ASP A 160 -19.51 -21.14 -33.82
N SER A 161 -19.38 -20.55 -34.98
CA SER A 161 -18.88 -19.18 -35.19
C SER A 161 -19.72 -18.06 -34.56
N ASP A 162 -21.00 -18.27 -34.31
CA ASP A 162 -21.89 -17.24 -33.71
C ASP A 162 -21.90 -17.28 -32.17
N THR A 163 -21.52 -18.41 -31.58
CA THR A 163 -21.39 -18.61 -30.11
C THR A 163 -19.99 -18.23 -29.62
N GLU A 164 -18.99 -18.24 -30.49
CA GLU A 164 -17.58 -17.92 -30.18
C GLU A 164 -17.38 -16.52 -29.61
N THR A 165 -18.13 -15.52 -30.11
CA THR A 165 -17.96 -14.13 -29.66
C THR A 165 -18.51 -13.86 -28.26
N ALA A 166 -19.58 -14.53 -27.85
CA ALA A 166 -20.15 -14.40 -26.52
C ALA A 166 -19.37 -15.24 -25.50
N ALA A 167 -19.00 -16.46 -25.87
CA ALA A 167 -18.22 -17.36 -25.04
C ALA A 167 -16.79 -16.83 -24.75
N ASN A 168 -16.15 -16.17 -25.74
CA ASN A 168 -14.86 -15.50 -25.55
C ASN A 168 -14.92 -14.29 -24.59
N ARG A 169 -16.05 -13.62 -24.47
CA ARG A 169 -16.20 -12.47 -23.54
C ARG A 169 -16.26 -12.89 -22.08
N ASP A 170 -16.77 -14.06 -21.79
CA ASP A 170 -16.89 -14.60 -20.43
C ASP A 170 -15.76 -15.56 -20.06
N ALA A 171 -14.87 -15.89 -21.02
CA ALA A 171 -13.67 -16.66 -20.75
C ALA A 171 -12.85 -15.98 -19.64
N ARG A 172 -12.35 -16.77 -18.70
CA ARG A 172 -11.48 -16.25 -17.66
C ARG A 172 -10.09 -16.01 -18.20
N VAL A 173 -9.57 -14.84 -17.90
CA VAL A 173 -8.19 -14.46 -18.22
C VAL A 173 -7.43 -14.18 -16.94
N MET A 174 -6.17 -14.55 -16.94
CA MET A 174 -5.18 -14.18 -15.94
C MET A 174 -4.26 -13.12 -16.55
N LEU A 175 -4.14 -12.01 -15.87
CA LEU A 175 -3.32 -10.86 -16.26
C LEU A 175 -2.25 -10.65 -15.19
N GLU A 176 -1.00 -10.56 -15.61
CA GLU A 176 0.13 -10.30 -14.72
C GLU A 176 0.76 -8.95 -15.06
N TYR A 177 0.99 -8.15 -14.02
CA TYR A 177 1.65 -6.86 -14.13
C TYR A 177 2.63 -6.66 -12.98
N ASP A 178 3.69 -5.88 -13.22
CA ASP A 178 4.49 -5.30 -12.15
C ASP A 178 3.96 -3.88 -11.89
N ILE A 179 3.84 -3.51 -10.62
CA ILE A 179 3.30 -2.20 -10.21
C ILE A 179 3.96 -1.76 -8.90
N PRO A 180 4.18 -0.46 -8.68
CA PRO A 180 4.63 0.03 -7.38
C PRO A 180 3.62 -0.31 -6.28
N LEU A 181 4.08 -0.81 -5.14
CA LEU A 181 3.21 -1.16 -4.02
C LEU A 181 2.38 0.03 -3.54
N SER A 182 2.96 1.23 -3.53
CA SER A 182 2.26 2.46 -3.13
C SER A 182 1.00 2.75 -3.95
N GLU A 183 0.97 2.35 -5.22
CA GLU A 183 -0.16 2.62 -6.13
C GLU A 183 -1.36 1.69 -5.90
N ILE A 184 -1.14 0.55 -5.27
CA ILE A 184 -2.22 -0.39 -4.96
C ILE A 184 -2.80 -0.20 -3.55
N LEU A 185 -2.16 0.59 -2.69
CA LEU A 185 -2.59 0.82 -1.32
C LEU A 185 -3.86 1.67 -1.19
N VAL A 186 -4.06 2.60 -2.12
CA VAL A 186 -5.21 3.52 -2.05
C VAL A 186 -6.06 3.34 -3.29
N ASP A 187 -7.36 3.11 -3.10
CA ASP A 187 -8.40 3.05 -4.13
C ASP A 187 -8.26 1.98 -5.24
N PHE A 188 -7.10 1.31 -5.37
CA PHE A 188 -6.88 0.38 -6.49
C PHE A 188 -7.84 -0.80 -6.45
N HIS A 189 -8.00 -1.43 -5.28
CA HIS A 189 -8.89 -2.57 -5.11
C HIS A 189 -10.35 -2.20 -5.37
N ASP A 190 -10.79 -1.05 -4.87
CA ASP A 190 -12.16 -0.56 -5.07
C ASP A 190 -12.42 -0.19 -6.54
N LYS A 191 -11.45 0.46 -7.19
CA LYS A 191 -11.53 0.74 -8.62
C LYS A 191 -11.51 -0.52 -9.48
N LEU A 192 -10.71 -1.52 -9.10
CA LEU A 192 -10.70 -2.82 -9.77
C LEU A 192 -12.06 -3.51 -9.63
N LYS A 193 -12.61 -3.56 -8.41
CA LYS A 193 -13.91 -4.18 -8.15
C LYS A 193 -15.05 -3.44 -8.86
N SER A 194 -15.10 -2.13 -8.78
CA SER A 194 -16.15 -1.33 -9.45
C SER A 194 -16.04 -1.42 -10.97
N GLY A 195 -14.83 -1.32 -11.54
CA GLY A 195 -14.60 -1.41 -12.99
C GLY A 195 -14.88 -2.79 -13.59
N THR A 196 -14.87 -3.82 -12.75
CA THR A 196 -15.15 -5.22 -13.16
C THR A 196 -16.46 -5.77 -12.59
N GLN A 197 -17.33 -4.93 -12.03
CA GLN A 197 -18.59 -5.33 -11.41
C GLN A 197 -18.41 -6.43 -10.33
N GLY A 198 -17.29 -6.41 -9.62
CA GLY A 198 -16.96 -7.38 -8.59
C GLY A 198 -16.36 -8.71 -9.09
N TYR A 199 -16.24 -8.90 -10.41
CA TYR A 199 -15.77 -10.18 -10.96
C TYR A 199 -14.27 -10.39 -10.87
N ALA A 200 -13.44 -9.33 -10.85
CA ALA A 200 -12.00 -9.49 -10.74
C ALA A 200 -11.59 -9.91 -9.34
N SER A 201 -10.63 -10.82 -9.27
CA SER A 201 -9.84 -11.11 -8.08
C SER A 201 -8.39 -10.72 -8.33
N MET A 202 -7.69 -10.30 -7.29
CA MET A 202 -6.29 -9.89 -7.35
C MET A 202 -5.52 -10.56 -6.22
N ASP A 203 -4.33 -10.99 -6.55
CA ASP A 203 -3.29 -11.38 -5.61
C ASP A 203 -2.00 -10.65 -5.96
N TYR A 204 -1.07 -10.48 -5.00
CA TYR A 204 0.19 -9.82 -5.27
C TYR A 204 1.35 -10.44 -4.48
N SER A 205 2.54 -10.33 -5.03
CA SER A 205 3.79 -10.74 -4.38
C SER A 205 4.86 -9.67 -4.59
N ILE A 206 5.69 -9.42 -3.57
CA ILE A 206 6.82 -8.49 -3.67
C ILE A 206 7.86 -9.08 -4.60
N ILE A 207 8.45 -8.23 -5.44
CA ILE A 207 9.53 -8.61 -6.37
C ILE A 207 10.86 -7.94 -6.00
N ASP A 208 10.95 -6.62 -6.09
CA ASP A 208 12.19 -5.85 -5.90
C ASP A 208 11.88 -4.41 -5.46
N ASN A 209 12.94 -3.65 -5.16
CA ASN A 209 12.89 -2.20 -5.02
C ASN A 209 13.46 -1.56 -6.29
N ARG A 210 12.73 -0.63 -6.90
CA ARG A 210 13.15 0.06 -8.12
C ARG A 210 13.28 1.56 -7.88
N ALA A 211 14.29 2.16 -8.51
CA ALA A 211 14.47 3.60 -8.52
C ALA A 211 13.30 4.30 -9.19
N ALA A 212 12.82 5.39 -8.56
CA ALA A 212 11.74 6.19 -9.12
C ALA A 212 11.94 7.68 -8.79
N ASP A 213 11.36 8.55 -9.63
CA ASP A 213 11.38 10.00 -9.38
C ASP A 213 10.32 10.38 -8.35
N LEU A 214 10.67 10.12 -7.08
CA LEU A 214 9.81 10.35 -5.94
C LEU A 214 10.12 11.69 -5.29
N VAL A 215 9.09 12.33 -4.78
CA VAL A 215 9.18 13.59 -4.06
C VAL A 215 8.35 13.55 -2.79
N LYS A 216 8.83 14.23 -1.76
CA LYS A 216 8.03 14.50 -0.57
C LYS A 216 7.04 15.62 -0.89
N LEU A 217 5.77 15.37 -0.61
CA LEU A 217 4.69 16.36 -0.67
C LEU A 217 4.33 16.75 0.76
N ASP A 218 4.55 18.01 1.12
CA ASP A 218 4.15 18.56 2.41
C ASP A 218 2.83 19.33 2.26
N VAL A 219 1.88 19.03 3.12
CA VAL A 219 0.62 19.78 3.23
C VAL A 219 0.81 20.90 4.23
N LEU A 220 0.51 22.12 3.82
CA LEU A 220 0.62 23.31 4.66
C LEU A 220 -0.75 23.72 5.19
N VAL A 221 -0.90 23.82 6.50
CA VAL A 221 -2.07 24.40 7.14
C VAL A 221 -1.64 25.73 7.76
N ASN A 222 -2.26 26.82 7.33
CA ASN A 222 -1.88 28.17 7.75
C ASN A 222 -0.37 28.48 7.55
N HIS A 223 0.20 28.02 6.42
CA HIS A 223 1.62 28.14 6.04
C HIS A 223 2.61 27.32 6.89
N GLU A 224 2.14 26.47 7.79
CA GLU A 224 2.97 25.55 8.57
C GLU A 224 2.82 24.12 8.04
N PRO A 225 3.91 23.37 7.84
CA PRO A 225 3.84 22.00 7.37
C PRO A 225 3.24 21.09 8.45
N VAL A 226 2.30 20.24 8.04
CA VAL A 226 1.70 19.22 8.90
C VAL A 226 2.31 17.87 8.53
N ASP A 227 3.19 17.37 9.37
CA ASP A 227 3.95 16.14 9.17
C ASP A 227 3.05 14.89 8.99
N ALA A 228 1.96 14.82 9.75
CA ALA A 228 0.99 13.73 9.65
C ALA A 228 0.29 13.62 8.27
N LEU A 229 0.26 14.72 7.51
CA LEU A 229 -0.31 14.79 6.15
C LEU A 229 0.75 14.70 5.05
N SER A 230 2.03 14.70 5.42
CA SER A 230 3.12 14.57 4.45
C SER A 230 3.13 13.18 3.83
N MET A 231 3.43 13.09 2.53
CA MET A 231 3.52 11.82 1.81
C MET A 231 4.68 11.82 0.82
N ILE A 232 5.14 10.63 0.44
CA ILE A 232 6.08 10.44 -0.67
C ILE A 232 5.27 9.95 -1.86
N THR A 233 5.39 10.64 -2.99
CA THR A 233 4.65 10.33 -4.20
C THR A 233 5.52 10.53 -5.44
N HIS A 234 5.12 9.93 -6.56
CA HIS A 234 5.79 10.16 -7.83
C HIS A 234 5.61 11.61 -8.27
N ARG A 235 6.70 12.24 -8.77
CA ARG A 235 6.70 13.67 -9.17
C ARG A 235 5.60 14.02 -10.15
N GLY A 236 5.31 13.13 -11.11
CA GLY A 236 4.25 13.32 -12.10
C GLY A 236 2.85 13.43 -11.50
N GLU A 237 2.63 12.83 -10.34
CA GLU A 237 1.32 12.79 -9.66
C GLU A 237 1.19 13.79 -8.51
N ALA A 238 2.31 14.36 -8.06
CA ALA A 238 2.34 15.30 -6.93
C ALA A 238 1.35 16.46 -7.08
N ALA A 239 1.17 16.99 -8.30
CA ALA A 239 0.24 18.08 -8.57
C ALA A 239 -1.24 17.65 -8.51
N SER A 240 -1.58 16.41 -8.83
CA SER A 240 -2.94 15.88 -8.73
C SER A 240 -3.31 15.60 -7.27
N TYR A 241 -2.39 15.01 -6.50
CA TYR A 241 -2.58 14.81 -5.06
C TYR A 241 -2.72 16.13 -4.29
N GLY A 242 -1.94 17.16 -4.63
CA GLY A 242 -2.02 18.44 -3.96
C GLY A 242 -3.30 19.27 -4.27
N ARG A 243 -4.15 18.82 -5.20
CA ARG A 243 -5.42 19.47 -5.57
C ARG A 243 -6.67 18.73 -5.08
N ALA A 244 -6.52 17.48 -4.70
CA ALA A 244 -7.59 16.64 -4.18
C ALA A 244 -7.87 16.94 -2.71
#